data_c762eccec1af667820bae98f624c30e6
#
_entry.id   c762eccec1af667820bae98f624c30e6
#
_cell.length_a   1.000
_cell.length_b   1.000
_cell.length_c   1.000
_cell.angle_alpha   90.00
_cell.angle_beta   90.00
_cell.angle_gamma   90.00
#
_symmetry.space_group_name_H-M   'P 1'
#
loop_
_entity.id
_entity.type
_entity.pdbx_description
1 polymer ?
#
loop_
_entity_poly.entity_id
_entity_poly.type
_entity_poly.pdbx_seq_one_letter_code
_entity_poly.pdbx_strand_id
1 'polypeptide(L)'
;MAPGVGVVEGRGEGVGAGVAPLVTATPVGVGLIAPADATALDATVPDVPTSDVPAPDVPALARNWPVGYRPAVVRGWEPPATPYGPGHRGVDLAAAPSSPVRAVAAGRVSFAGRVGGWGVVSVELAGTGDPPLRTTYLAVAASVRRGDEVAAGDVLGALEPVGPHCAGCLHWGLLRGEVYLNPLSLLPPWLLDGGPSRLLPVLGVPLPRPDDDRPSGTP
;
A
#
# COMPACT_ATOMS: atom_id res chain seq x y z
N MET A 1 24.61 -43.67 35.85
CA MET A 1 24.43 -44.80 34.93
C MET A 1 24.03 -44.26 33.58
N ALA A 2 24.96 -44.11 32.68
CA ALA A 2 24.71 -44.12 31.23
C ALA A 2 25.01 -45.57 30.78
N PRO A 3 24.53 -46.02 29.64
CA PRO A 3 24.95 -45.69 28.30
C PRO A 3 23.76 -45.70 27.30
N GLY A 4 23.82 -45.40 26.03
CA GLY A 4 24.83 -45.67 25.04
C GLY A 4 24.50 -45.04 23.72
N VAL A 5 25.53 -44.83 22.99
CA VAL A 5 25.67 -44.31 21.63
C VAL A 5 25.17 -45.31 20.59
N GLY A 6 24.54 -44.83 19.56
CA GLY A 6 24.19 -45.57 18.33
C GLY A 6 24.51 -44.75 17.10
N VAL A 7 25.72 -44.94 16.55
CA VAL A 7 26.14 -44.47 15.23
C VAL A 7 25.73 -45.52 14.21
N VAL A 8 25.09 -45.12 13.13
CA VAL A 8 24.93 -45.97 11.90
C VAL A 8 25.47 -45.15 10.73
N GLU A 9 26.66 -45.55 10.29
CA GLU A 9 27.21 -45.23 8.96
C GLU A 9 26.48 -46.06 7.90
N GLY A 10 26.12 -45.43 6.81
CA GLY A 10 25.63 -46.08 5.58
C GLY A 10 26.27 -45.45 4.38
N ARG A 11 27.37 -46.06 3.88
CA ARG A 11 27.97 -45.79 2.56
C ARG A 11 27.02 -46.28 1.47
N GLY A 12 27.00 -45.57 0.34
CA GLY A 12 26.41 -46.04 -0.91
C GLY A 12 26.82 -45.16 -2.08
N GLU A 13 27.86 -45.59 -2.76
CA GLU A 13 28.40 -45.04 -4.02
C GLU A 13 27.41 -45.24 -5.16
N GLY A 14 27.38 -44.30 -6.15
CA GLY A 14 26.64 -44.51 -7.38
C GLY A 14 26.90 -43.39 -8.38
N VAL A 15 28.07 -43.44 -9.01
CA VAL A 15 28.45 -42.60 -10.16
C VAL A 15 27.64 -43.03 -11.39
N GLY A 16 26.95 -42.11 -12.05
CA GLY A 16 26.30 -42.30 -13.33
C GLY A 16 26.39 -41.06 -14.20
N ALA A 17 27.48 -40.90 -14.90
CA ALA A 17 27.63 -39.88 -15.95
C ALA A 17 26.84 -40.27 -17.19
N GLY A 18 25.73 -39.61 -17.44
CA GLY A 18 24.93 -39.68 -18.65
C GLY A 18 25.35 -38.60 -19.64
N VAL A 19 26.07 -38.97 -20.67
CA VAL A 19 26.46 -38.11 -21.79
C VAL A 19 25.26 -37.92 -22.69
N ALA A 20 24.77 -36.68 -22.83
CA ALA A 20 23.72 -36.34 -23.80
C ALA A 20 24.29 -36.20 -25.23
N PRO A 21 23.59 -36.70 -26.26
CA PRO A 21 24.08 -36.59 -27.66
C PRO A 21 23.93 -35.19 -28.20
N LEU A 22 24.98 -34.76 -28.90
CA LEU A 22 25.03 -33.54 -29.69
C LEU A 22 23.99 -33.63 -30.82
N VAL A 23 23.01 -32.74 -30.85
CA VAL A 23 22.12 -32.56 -32.01
C VAL A 23 22.75 -31.54 -32.93
N THR A 24 23.22 -31.99 -34.07
CA THR A 24 23.71 -31.16 -35.17
C THR A 24 22.54 -30.45 -35.82
N ALA A 25 22.52 -29.11 -35.72
CA ALA A 25 21.56 -28.27 -36.42
C ALA A 25 22.04 -28.06 -37.87
N THR A 26 21.23 -28.48 -38.82
CA THR A 26 21.38 -28.17 -40.25
C THR A 26 20.99 -26.73 -40.54
N PRO A 27 21.72 -25.94 -41.32
CA PRO A 27 21.32 -24.59 -41.67
C PRO A 27 20.21 -24.62 -42.72
N VAL A 28 19.06 -24.08 -42.37
CA VAL A 28 17.96 -23.78 -43.31
C VAL A 28 18.30 -22.49 -44.04
N GLY A 29 18.25 -22.56 -45.37
CA GLY A 29 18.62 -21.49 -46.28
C GLY A 29 17.78 -20.22 -46.05
N VAL A 30 18.47 -19.08 -46.04
CA VAL A 30 17.90 -17.74 -46.03
C VAL A 30 17.36 -17.43 -47.42
N GLY A 31 16.03 -17.57 -47.61
CA GLY A 31 15.34 -17.03 -48.78
C GLY A 31 15.20 -15.51 -48.62
N LEU A 32 15.78 -14.76 -49.56
CA LEU A 32 15.51 -13.34 -49.70
C LEU A 32 14.02 -13.13 -50.02
N ILE A 33 13.27 -12.58 -49.09
CA ILE A 33 11.92 -12.06 -49.34
C ILE A 33 12.10 -10.57 -49.69
N ALA A 34 11.64 -10.18 -50.88
CA ALA A 34 11.59 -8.80 -51.32
C ALA A 34 10.67 -7.96 -50.41
N PRO A 35 10.93 -6.65 -50.22
CA PRO A 35 10.08 -5.82 -49.41
C PRO A 35 8.72 -5.63 -50.10
N ALA A 36 7.66 -6.12 -49.47
CA ALA A 36 6.29 -5.77 -49.84
C ALA A 36 6.03 -4.34 -49.39
N ASP A 37 5.46 -3.55 -50.30
CA ASP A 37 5.02 -2.18 -50.03
C ASP A 37 4.18 -2.10 -48.76
N ALA A 38 4.71 -1.41 -47.75
CA ALA A 38 3.98 -1.06 -46.56
C ALA A 38 3.04 0.10 -46.87
N THR A 39 1.86 -0.22 -47.39
CA THR A 39 0.73 0.74 -47.33
C THR A 39 0.43 0.98 -45.85
N ALA A 40 0.76 2.18 -45.36
CA ALA A 40 0.42 2.64 -44.06
C ALA A 40 -1.13 2.62 -43.93
N LEU A 41 -1.63 1.61 -43.21
CA LEU A 41 -2.99 1.65 -42.70
C LEU A 41 -2.97 2.67 -41.56
N ASP A 42 -3.53 3.85 -41.84
CA ASP A 42 -3.91 4.83 -40.83
C ASP A 42 -4.93 4.18 -39.89
N ALA A 43 -4.40 3.50 -38.88
CA ALA A 43 -5.20 2.99 -37.78
C ALA A 43 -5.58 4.18 -36.90
N THR A 44 -6.65 4.86 -37.28
CA THR A 44 -7.36 5.77 -36.37
C THR A 44 -7.75 4.94 -35.15
N VAL A 45 -6.94 5.03 -34.10
CA VAL A 45 -7.28 4.48 -32.79
C VAL A 45 -8.59 5.18 -32.37
N PRO A 46 -9.71 4.44 -32.22
CA PRO A 46 -10.93 5.07 -31.75
C PRO A 46 -10.59 5.69 -30.39
N ASP A 47 -10.88 6.98 -30.28
CA ASP A 47 -10.83 7.72 -29.03
C ASP A 47 -11.78 6.99 -28.06
N VAL A 48 -11.19 6.15 -27.19
CA VAL A 48 -11.94 5.48 -26.13
C VAL A 48 -12.38 6.61 -25.21
N PRO A 49 -13.69 6.89 -25.10
CA PRO A 49 -14.14 7.93 -24.20
C PRO A 49 -13.59 7.58 -22.82
N THR A 50 -12.74 8.46 -22.31
CA THR A 50 -12.33 8.43 -20.92
C THR A 50 -13.63 8.49 -20.14
N SER A 51 -14.04 7.34 -19.58
CA SER A 51 -15.28 7.26 -18.83
C SER A 51 -15.15 8.24 -17.68
N ASP A 52 -15.80 9.39 -17.80
CA ASP A 52 -16.08 10.32 -16.71
C ASP A 52 -17.06 9.63 -15.73
N VAL A 53 -16.66 8.49 -15.19
CA VAL A 53 -17.30 7.94 -14.00
C VAL A 53 -16.76 8.78 -12.85
N PRO A 54 -17.58 9.64 -12.23
CA PRO A 54 -17.15 10.39 -11.07
C PRO A 54 -16.53 9.42 -10.08
N ALA A 55 -15.33 9.72 -9.61
CA ALA A 55 -14.71 8.91 -8.57
C ALA A 55 -15.72 8.79 -7.42
N PRO A 56 -16.03 7.57 -6.94
CA PRO A 56 -17.05 7.39 -5.92
C PRO A 56 -16.68 8.27 -4.72
N ASP A 57 -17.67 9.06 -4.27
CA ASP A 57 -17.49 9.99 -3.16
C ASP A 57 -17.09 9.20 -1.90
N VAL A 58 -15.86 9.40 -1.45
CA VAL A 58 -15.31 8.77 -0.26
C VAL A 58 -15.37 9.80 0.87
N PRO A 59 -16.21 9.59 1.90
CA PRO A 59 -16.30 10.54 2.99
C PRO A 59 -14.99 10.56 3.81
N ALA A 60 -14.53 11.77 4.15
CA ALA A 60 -13.35 11.98 4.99
C ALA A 60 -13.66 11.68 6.46
N LEU A 61 -13.78 10.41 6.82
CA LEU A 61 -14.24 9.95 8.14
C LEU A 61 -13.13 9.38 9.03
N ALA A 62 -11.91 9.25 8.53
CA ALA A 62 -10.79 8.79 9.37
C ALA A 62 -10.47 9.80 10.48
N ARG A 63 -10.16 9.26 11.66
CA ARG A 63 -9.82 10.05 12.86
C ARG A 63 -8.32 10.03 13.16
N ASN A 64 -7.61 9.10 12.57
CA ASN A 64 -6.18 8.87 12.78
C ASN A 64 -5.58 8.16 11.55
N TRP A 65 -4.27 8.24 11.43
CA TRP A 65 -3.52 7.39 10.54
C TRP A 65 -3.51 5.94 11.05
N PRO A 66 -3.42 4.94 10.13
CA PRO A 66 -3.38 3.53 10.56
C PRO A 66 -2.09 3.15 11.31
N VAL A 67 -1.00 3.89 11.07
CA VAL A 67 0.27 3.75 11.81
C VAL A 67 0.85 5.13 12.10
N GLY A 68 1.56 5.27 13.23
CA GLY A 68 2.20 6.52 13.61
C GLY A 68 1.23 7.69 13.72
N TYR A 69 1.77 8.89 13.69
CA TYR A 69 1.00 10.14 13.73
C TYR A 69 0.83 10.75 12.31
N ARG A 70 1.88 10.73 11.52
CA ARG A 70 1.92 11.22 10.12
C ARG A 70 3.04 10.48 9.39
N PRO A 71 2.79 9.21 8.99
CA PRO A 71 3.82 8.39 8.36
C PRO A 71 4.16 8.94 6.98
N ALA A 72 5.41 8.77 6.56
CA ALA A 72 5.79 9.02 5.18
C ALA A 72 5.08 8.03 4.25
N VAL A 73 4.51 8.52 3.16
CA VAL A 73 3.98 7.69 2.08
C VAL A 73 5.16 7.23 1.22
N VAL A 74 5.53 5.96 1.33
CA VAL A 74 6.65 5.35 0.60
C VAL A 74 6.27 5.10 -0.85
N ARG A 75 5.02 4.62 -1.05
CA ARG A 75 4.42 4.45 -2.37
C ARG A 75 2.97 4.91 -2.34
N GLY A 76 2.61 5.77 -3.28
CA GLY A 76 1.26 6.33 -3.42
C GLY A 76 0.27 5.37 -4.09
N TRP A 77 -0.97 5.81 -4.16
CA TRP A 77 -2.04 5.18 -4.92
C TRP A 77 -1.77 5.29 -6.42
N GLU A 78 -1.85 4.15 -7.13
CA GLU A 78 -1.73 4.07 -8.59
C GLU A 78 -2.90 3.23 -9.11
N PRO A 79 -4.00 3.85 -9.60
CA PRO A 79 -5.17 3.11 -10.03
C PRO A 79 -4.80 2.15 -11.17
N PRO A 80 -5.15 0.86 -11.07
CA PRO A 80 -4.92 -0.07 -12.17
C PRO A 80 -5.86 0.27 -13.33
N ALA A 81 -5.36 0.25 -14.57
CA ALA A 81 -6.16 0.49 -15.76
C ALA A 81 -7.24 -0.57 -16.00
N THR A 82 -7.06 -1.78 -15.47
CA THR A 82 -8.02 -2.88 -15.49
C THR A 82 -8.03 -3.58 -14.12
N PRO A 83 -9.07 -4.38 -13.78
CA PRO A 83 -9.14 -5.10 -12.50
C PRO A 83 -7.89 -5.93 -12.16
N TYR A 84 -7.20 -6.45 -13.17
CA TYR A 84 -5.97 -7.26 -13.04
C TYR A 84 -4.72 -6.56 -13.57
N GLY A 85 -4.84 -5.32 -14.06
CA GLY A 85 -3.72 -4.53 -14.58
C GLY A 85 -2.68 -4.16 -13.53
N PRO A 86 -1.49 -3.74 -13.96
CA PRO A 86 -0.48 -3.20 -13.07
C PRO A 86 -1.01 -1.92 -12.39
N GLY A 87 -0.51 -1.64 -11.19
CA GLY A 87 -0.90 -0.51 -10.37
C GLY A 87 -0.59 -0.75 -8.91
N HIS A 88 -0.95 0.19 -8.04
CA HIS A 88 -0.82 0.07 -6.61
C HIS A 88 -2.18 0.29 -5.95
N ARG A 89 -2.80 -0.78 -5.46
CA ARG A 89 -4.18 -0.84 -4.95
C ARG A 89 -4.33 -0.32 -3.53
N GLY A 90 -3.44 0.56 -3.11
CA GLY A 90 -3.38 1.15 -1.78
C GLY A 90 -2.24 2.14 -1.69
N VAL A 91 -1.81 2.42 -0.47
CA VAL A 91 -0.61 3.21 -0.17
C VAL A 91 0.29 2.45 0.79
N ASP A 92 1.59 2.59 0.63
CA ASP A 92 2.57 2.04 1.55
C ASP A 92 3.05 3.14 2.50
N LEU A 93 2.86 2.91 3.78
CA LEU A 93 3.15 3.87 4.85
C LEU A 93 4.36 3.39 5.66
N ALA A 94 5.38 4.22 5.76
CA ALA A 94 6.57 3.92 6.55
C ALA A 94 6.21 3.71 8.03
N ALA A 95 6.64 2.58 8.59
CA ALA A 95 6.45 2.28 10.01
C ALA A 95 7.50 1.27 10.49
N ALA A 96 7.96 1.40 11.72
CA ALA A 96 8.87 0.44 12.31
C ALA A 96 8.18 -0.92 12.54
N PRO A 97 8.91 -2.03 12.45
CA PRO A 97 8.40 -3.34 12.86
C PRO A 97 7.76 -3.29 14.25
N SER A 98 6.71 -4.08 14.44
CA SER A 98 5.93 -4.13 15.69
C SER A 98 5.17 -2.84 16.03
N SER A 99 5.19 -1.81 15.18
CA SER A 99 4.33 -0.64 15.36
C SER A 99 2.86 -1.05 15.46
N PRO A 100 2.07 -0.46 16.37
CA PRO A 100 0.65 -0.75 16.47
C PRO A 100 -0.07 -0.25 15.22
N VAL A 101 -0.83 -1.15 14.58
CA VAL A 101 -1.73 -0.83 13.47
C VAL A 101 -3.12 -0.60 14.03
N ARG A 102 -3.74 0.54 13.66
CA ARG A 102 -4.99 1.01 14.25
C ARG A 102 -6.09 1.16 13.21
N ALA A 103 -7.32 0.93 13.64
CA ALA A 103 -8.51 1.26 12.85
C ALA A 103 -8.57 2.78 12.59
N VAL A 104 -8.71 3.18 11.33
CA VAL A 104 -8.79 4.61 10.95
C VAL A 104 -10.14 5.22 11.27
N ALA A 105 -11.18 4.41 11.34
CA ALA A 105 -12.57 4.79 11.67
C ALA A 105 -13.28 3.61 12.33
N ALA A 106 -14.48 3.88 12.88
CA ALA A 106 -15.31 2.84 13.47
C ALA A 106 -15.83 1.86 12.41
N GLY A 107 -15.95 0.59 12.78
CA GLY A 107 -16.43 -0.45 11.89
C GLY A 107 -16.41 -1.84 12.50
N ARG A 108 -16.59 -2.84 11.64
CA ARG A 108 -16.56 -4.25 12.01
C ARG A 108 -15.45 -4.98 11.26
N VAL A 109 -14.68 -5.79 11.95
CA VAL A 109 -13.65 -6.63 11.35
C VAL A 109 -14.32 -7.70 10.45
N SER A 110 -14.17 -7.56 9.14
CA SER A 110 -14.71 -8.51 8.16
C SER A 110 -13.75 -9.66 7.89
N PHE A 111 -12.44 -9.44 8.10
CA PHE A 111 -11.41 -10.46 7.98
C PHE A 111 -10.24 -10.17 8.93
N ALA A 112 -9.72 -11.23 9.56
CA ALA A 112 -8.45 -11.21 10.27
C ALA A 112 -7.79 -12.58 10.11
N GLY A 113 -6.62 -12.63 9.47
CA GLY A 113 -5.97 -13.90 9.13
C GLY A 113 -4.77 -13.71 8.23
N ARG A 114 -4.39 -14.78 7.49
CA ARG A 114 -3.27 -14.75 6.55
C ARG A 114 -3.74 -14.99 5.13
N VAL A 115 -3.18 -14.21 4.19
CA VAL A 115 -3.39 -14.35 2.75
C VAL A 115 -2.03 -14.37 2.07
N GLY A 116 -1.74 -15.40 1.30
CA GLY A 116 -0.45 -15.56 0.62
C GLY A 116 0.76 -15.56 1.59
N GLY A 117 0.56 -16.03 2.83
CA GLY A 117 1.61 -16.02 3.84
C GLY A 117 1.70 -14.74 4.68
N TRP A 118 1.00 -13.67 4.32
CA TRP A 118 1.02 -12.36 4.99
C TRP A 118 -0.18 -12.16 5.89
N GLY A 119 0.01 -11.53 7.04
CA GLY A 119 -1.08 -11.15 7.94
C GLY A 119 -1.91 -10.03 7.33
N VAL A 120 -3.24 -10.18 7.37
CA VAL A 120 -4.20 -9.22 6.81
C VAL A 120 -5.32 -9.00 7.82
N VAL A 121 -5.68 -7.73 7.99
CA VAL A 121 -6.92 -7.32 8.67
C VAL A 121 -7.74 -6.49 7.70
N SER A 122 -9.06 -6.73 7.66
CA SER A 122 -10.00 -5.92 6.90
C SER A 122 -11.13 -5.45 7.81
N VAL A 123 -11.51 -4.19 7.69
CA VAL A 123 -12.58 -3.56 8.48
C VAL A 123 -13.59 -2.93 7.54
N GLU A 124 -14.85 -3.32 7.66
CA GLU A 124 -15.97 -2.65 7.02
C GLU A 124 -16.37 -1.43 7.85
N LEU A 125 -16.34 -0.25 7.22
CA LEU A 125 -16.55 1.02 7.90
C LEU A 125 -18.03 1.29 8.11
N ALA A 126 -18.40 1.64 9.34
CA ALA A 126 -19.78 1.91 9.71
C ALA A 126 -20.35 3.14 8.97
N GLY A 127 -21.62 3.04 8.53
CA GLY A 127 -22.35 4.18 7.96
C GLY A 127 -21.85 4.64 6.58
N THR A 128 -21.17 3.79 5.81
CA THR A 128 -20.56 4.16 4.53
C THR A 128 -21.32 3.66 3.29
N GLY A 129 -22.55 3.18 3.47
CA GLY A 129 -23.43 2.71 2.38
C GLY A 129 -23.48 1.21 2.21
N ASP A 130 -24.07 0.76 1.12
CA ASP A 130 -24.18 -0.64 0.69
C ASP A 130 -23.78 -0.76 -0.80
N PRO A 131 -22.68 -1.48 -1.14
CA PRO A 131 -21.74 -2.10 -0.18
C PRO A 131 -20.95 -1.06 0.62
N PRO A 132 -20.59 -1.40 1.88
CA PRO A 132 -19.82 -0.51 2.73
C PRO A 132 -18.38 -0.32 2.21
N LEU A 133 -17.76 0.79 2.60
CA LEU A 133 -16.32 0.94 2.42
C LEU A 133 -15.59 -0.07 3.30
N ARG A 134 -14.60 -0.74 2.74
CA ARG A 134 -13.76 -1.71 3.42
C ARG A 134 -12.31 -1.28 3.34
N THR A 135 -11.68 -1.04 4.48
CA THR A 135 -10.25 -0.75 4.56
C THR A 135 -9.48 -2.03 4.88
N THR A 136 -8.30 -2.19 4.26
CA THR A 136 -7.46 -3.38 4.40
C THR A 136 -6.06 -2.99 4.87
N TYR A 137 -5.51 -3.78 5.77
CA TYR A 137 -4.20 -3.60 6.37
C TYR A 137 -3.39 -4.87 6.15
N LEU A 138 -2.30 -4.79 5.38
CA LEU A 138 -1.47 -5.92 4.99
C LEU A 138 -0.11 -5.87 5.70
N ALA A 139 0.46 -7.02 5.99
CA ALA A 139 1.61 -7.24 6.86
C ALA A 139 1.31 -6.96 8.35
N VAL A 140 0.14 -7.40 8.83
CA VAL A 140 -0.31 -7.16 10.20
C VAL A 140 -0.50 -8.50 10.94
N ALA A 141 0.26 -8.70 12.02
CA ALA A 141 -0.02 -9.73 13.00
C ALA A 141 -1.27 -9.32 13.81
N ALA A 142 -2.43 -9.85 13.43
CA ALA A 142 -3.71 -9.45 13.97
C ALA A 142 -3.85 -9.77 15.46
N SER A 143 -4.39 -8.85 16.26
CA SER A 143 -4.84 -9.04 17.64
C SER A 143 -6.37 -9.08 17.77
N VAL A 144 -7.08 -8.78 16.69
CA VAL A 144 -8.54 -8.82 16.57
C VAL A 144 -9.00 -10.05 15.80
N ARG A 145 -10.30 -10.36 15.87
CA ARG A 145 -10.94 -11.46 15.16
C ARG A 145 -12.05 -10.97 14.26
N ARG A 146 -12.37 -11.76 13.24
CA ARG A 146 -13.55 -11.51 12.41
C ARG A 146 -14.81 -11.40 13.28
N GLY A 147 -15.57 -10.34 13.05
CA GLY A 147 -16.81 -10.04 13.78
C GLY A 147 -16.62 -9.01 14.88
N ASP A 148 -15.40 -8.72 15.33
CA ASP A 148 -15.15 -7.72 16.36
C ASP A 148 -15.56 -6.33 15.86
N GLU A 149 -16.23 -5.57 16.74
CA GLU A 149 -16.49 -4.15 16.54
C GLU A 149 -15.27 -3.36 17.00
N VAL A 150 -14.88 -2.36 16.22
CA VAL A 150 -13.73 -1.50 16.51
C VAL A 150 -14.11 -0.04 16.39
N ALA A 151 -13.59 0.78 17.29
CA ALA A 151 -13.64 2.23 17.21
C ALA A 151 -12.42 2.78 16.46
N ALA A 152 -12.50 4.04 16.01
CA ALA A 152 -11.34 4.73 15.48
C ALA A 152 -10.21 4.79 16.53
N GLY A 153 -9.00 4.38 16.14
CA GLY A 153 -7.84 4.33 17.03
C GLY A 153 -7.61 2.99 17.74
N ASP A 154 -8.56 2.06 17.72
CA ASP A 154 -8.39 0.74 18.31
C ASP A 154 -7.27 -0.03 17.60
N VAL A 155 -6.49 -0.78 18.38
CA VAL A 155 -5.38 -1.58 17.87
C VAL A 155 -5.91 -2.84 17.19
N LEU A 156 -5.63 -2.98 15.89
CA LEU A 156 -5.97 -4.16 15.08
C LEU A 156 -4.90 -5.25 15.18
N GLY A 157 -3.68 -4.87 15.48
CA GLY A 157 -2.53 -5.75 15.54
C GLY A 157 -1.21 -4.98 15.52
N ALA A 158 -0.13 -5.70 15.24
CA ALA A 158 1.21 -5.15 15.12
C ALA A 158 1.75 -5.36 13.70
N LEU A 159 2.52 -4.40 13.19
CA LEU A 159 3.17 -4.51 11.89
C LEU A 159 4.18 -5.67 11.89
N GLU A 160 4.10 -6.55 10.90
CA GLU A 160 5.08 -7.62 10.68
C GLU A 160 6.43 -7.03 10.24
N PRO A 161 7.57 -7.66 10.58
CA PRO A 161 8.91 -7.12 10.24
C PRO A 161 9.16 -6.97 8.75
N VAL A 162 8.54 -7.84 7.94
CA VAL A 162 8.66 -7.87 6.47
C VAL A 162 7.26 -7.96 5.89
N GLY A 163 6.99 -7.18 4.87
CA GLY A 163 5.75 -7.21 4.10
C GLY A 163 6.02 -7.54 2.63
N PRO A 164 4.97 -7.81 1.82
CA PRO A 164 5.12 -8.19 0.41
C PRO A 164 5.56 -7.01 -0.48
N HIS A 165 5.32 -5.79 -0.05
CA HIS A 165 5.61 -4.57 -0.82
C HIS A 165 6.92 -3.90 -0.40
N CYS A 166 7.23 -3.90 0.88
CA CYS A 166 8.42 -3.27 1.45
C CYS A 166 8.74 -3.81 2.85
N ALA A 167 10.00 -3.71 3.26
CA ALA A 167 10.41 -3.90 4.64
C ALA A 167 10.14 -2.61 5.43
N GLY A 168 9.48 -2.70 6.58
CA GLY A 168 9.19 -1.51 7.40
C GLY A 168 8.13 -0.59 6.81
N CYS A 169 7.09 -1.13 6.22
CA CYS A 169 5.92 -0.39 5.81
C CYS A 169 4.62 -1.18 6.00
N LEU A 170 3.54 -0.46 6.24
CA LEU A 170 2.18 -0.96 6.19
C LEU A 170 1.60 -0.70 4.80
N HIS A 171 1.12 -1.73 4.10
CA HIS A 171 0.25 -1.50 2.95
C HIS A 171 -1.18 -1.30 3.42
N TRP A 172 -1.76 -0.16 3.08
CA TRP A 172 -3.11 0.25 3.45
C TRP A 172 -3.96 0.45 2.21
N GLY A 173 -5.05 -0.32 2.09
CA GLY A 173 -5.98 -0.30 0.96
C GLY A 173 -7.38 0.15 1.35
N LEU A 174 -8.16 0.54 0.35
CA LEU A 174 -9.58 0.88 0.46
C LEU A 174 -10.35 0.30 -0.70
N LEU A 175 -11.52 -0.28 -0.43
CA LEU A 175 -12.43 -0.85 -1.43
C LEU A 175 -13.86 -0.42 -1.15
N ARG A 176 -14.64 -0.35 -2.25
CA ARG A 176 -16.12 -0.40 -2.21
C ARG A 176 -16.57 -1.55 -3.12
N GLY A 177 -17.11 -2.61 -2.54
CA GLY A 177 -17.30 -3.87 -3.29
C GLY A 177 -15.97 -4.38 -3.81
N GLU A 178 -15.84 -4.50 -5.15
CA GLU A 178 -14.62 -4.94 -5.83
C GLU A 178 -13.77 -3.78 -6.38
N VAL A 179 -14.23 -2.53 -6.20
CA VAL A 179 -13.53 -1.35 -6.71
C VAL A 179 -12.53 -0.83 -5.70
N TYR A 180 -11.26 -0.77 -6.09
CA TYR A 180 -10.21 -0.16 -5.27
C TYR A 180 -10.28 1.37 -5.37
N LEU A 181 -10.08 2.02 -4.24
CA LEU A 181 -10.13 3.46 -4.06
C LEU A 181 -8.85 3.94 -3.39
N ASN A 182 -8.56 5.24 -3.52
CA ASN A 182 -7.44 5.85 -2.81
C ASN A 182 -7.74 5.93 -1.30
N PRO A 183 -7.01 5.21 -0.42
CA PRO A 183 -7.29 5.24 1.01
C PRO A 183 -7.02 6.61 1.66
N LEU A 184 -6.17 7.45 1.05
CA LEU A 184 -5.91 8.80 1.56
C LEU A 184 -7.15 9.69 1.52
N SER A 185 -8.14 9.39 0.65
CA SER A 185 -9.41 10.13 0.62
C SER A 185 -10.26 9.95 1.89
N LEU A 186 -9.99 8.92 2.71
CA LEU A 186 -10.61 8.80 4.03
C LEU A 186 -10.11 9.85 5.03
N LEU A 187 -8.90 10.38 4.81
CA LEU A 187 -8.26 11.31 5.73
C LEU A 187 -8.79 12.74 5.53
N PRO A 188 -9.29 13.39 6.57
CA PRO A 188 -9.65 14.80 6.48
C PRO A 188 -8.39 15.67 6.30
N PRO A 189 -8.53 16.89 5.74
CA PRO A 189 -7.41 17.77 5.44
C PRO A 189 -6.46 18.02 6.62
N TRP A 190 -6.99 18.11 7.83
CA TRP A 190 -6.16 18.33 9.03
C TRP A 190 -5.21 17.17 9.36
N LEU A 191 -5.50 15.95 8.89
CA LEU A 191 -4.57 14.80 8.99
C LEU A 191 -3.55 14.81 7.85
N LEU A 192 -3.91 15.30 6.67
CA LEU A 192 -3.02 15.36 5.51
C LEU A 192 -2.05 16.55 5.61
N ASP A 193 -2.55 17.75 5.86
CA ASP A 193 -1.79 19.01 5.74
C ASP A 193 -1.23 19.53 7.07
N GLY A 194 -1.41 18.79 8.17
CA GLY A 194 -0.94 19.21 9.51
C GLY A 194 -1.77 20.29 10.16
N GLY A 195 -2.91 20.68 9.57
CA GLY A 195 -3.78 21.75 10.02
C GLY A 195 -3.22 23.16 9.76
N PRO A 196 -4.03 24.20 9.88
CA PRO A 196 -3.55 25.56 9.77
C PRO A 196 -2.48 25.82 10.84
N SER A 197 -1.38 26.45 10.45
CA SER A 197 -0.34 26.87 11.39
C SER A 197 -0.99 27.74 12.46
N ARG A 198 -1.12 27.21 13.68
CA ARG A 198 -1.57 28.00 14.82
C ARG A 198 -0.37 28.79 15.31
N LEU A 199 -0.42 30.11 15.15
CA LEU A 199 0.47 30.99 15.88
C LEU A 199 0.17 30.78 17.36
N LEU A 200 1.11 30.15 18.07
CA LEU A 200 1.01 30.07 19.53
C LEU A 200 1.11 31.49 20.05
N PRO A 201 0.25 31.91 21.00
CA PRO A 201 0.42 33.20 21.65
C PRO A 201 1.82 33.23 22.27
N VAL A 202 2.64 34.17 21.83
CA VAL A 202 3.99 34.35 22.36
C VAL A 202 3.85 35.08 23.68
N LEU A 203 3.72 34.31 24.77
CA LEU A 203 3.67 34.89 26.12
C LEU A 203 5.04 35.45 26.45
N GLY A 204 5.09 36.72 26.83
CA GLY A 204 6.30 37.39 27.31
C GLY A 204 7.16 38.12 26.26
N VAL A 205 6.73 38.20 25.01
CA VAL A 205 7.36 39.09 24.02
C VAL A 205 6.65 40.45 24.12
N PRO A 206 7.37 41.53 24.42
CA PRO A 206 6.81 42.88 24.40
C PRO A 206 6.28 43.18 22.99
N LEU A 207 5.06 43.70 22.91
CA LEU A 207 4.55 44.21 21.62
C LEU A 207 5.46 45.33 21.10
N PRO A 208 5.74 45.40 19.79
CA PRO A 208 6.43 46.55 19.20
C PRO A 208 5.66 47.81 19.58
N ARG A 209 6.39 48.82 20.05
CA ARG A 209 5.79 50.12 20.33
C ARG A 209 5.39 50.77 19.02
N PRO A 210 4.23 51.47 18.97
CA PRO A 210 3.77 52.15 17.75
C PRO A 210 4.74 53.18 17.17
N ASP A 211 5.75 53.57 17.91
CA ASP A 211 6.70 54.63 17.55
C ASP A 211 8.02 54.09 16.94
N ASP A 212 8.21 52.75 16.91
CA ASP A 212 9.46 52.18 16.39
C ASP A 212 9.54 52.20 14.86
N ASP A 213 8.46 52.53 14.14
CA ASP A 213 8.37 52.64 12.68
C ASP A 213 8.47 54.06 12.16
N ARG A 214 8.85 55.06 12.98
CA ARG A 214 9.05 56.40 12.48
C ARG A 214 10.40 56.51 11.75
N PRO A 215 10.43 56.68 10.42
CA PRO A 215 11.70 56.91 9.72
C PRO A 215 12.34 58.17 10.29
N SER A 216 13.59 58.06 10.71
CA SER A 216 14.42 59.22 11.12
C SER A 216 14.60 60.11 9.94
N GLY A 217 13.70 61.10 9.79
CA GLY A 217 13.87 62.19 8.86
C GLY A 217 15.01 63.10 9.33
N THR A 218 16.10 63.08 8.61
CA THR A 218 17.20 64.02 8.76
C THR A 218 16.85 65.29 8.05
N PRO A 219 17.13 66.47 8.60
CA PRO A 219 16.86 67.81 8.00
C PRO A 219 17.74 68.08 6.80
#